data_f6b191c4326152c1bcbe29fe19c0dd04
#
_entry.id   f6b191c4326152c1bcbe29fe19c0dd04
#
_cell.length_a   1.000
_cell.length_b   1.000
_cell.length_c   1.000
_cell.angle_alpha   90.00
_cell.angle_beta   90.00
_cell.angle_gamma   90.00
#
_symmetry.space_group_name_H-M   'P 1'
#
loop_
_entity.id
_entity.type
_entity.pdbx_description
1 polymer ?
#
loop_
_entity_poly.entity_id
_entity_poly.type
_entity_poly.pdbx_seq_one_letter_code
_entity_poly.pdbx_strand_id
1 'polypeptide(L)'
;MSDVEKTEFELPEGFAAKAPSPVDAHAQADEHDIERSLRPKSINEFIGQPKVREQLNLVLAGARSRGVTPDHILLSGPPGLGKTTMAMIVAQELGTSLRMTSGPALERAGDLAAMLSNLMEGDVLFIDEIHRIARPAEEMLYMAMEDFRIDVIAVSYTHLTLPTILLG
;
A
#
# COMPACT_ATOMS: atom_id res chain seq x y z
N MET A 1 46.69 -15.27 29.51
CA MET A 1 45.80 -14.52 30.40
C MET A 1 45.96 -13.08 30.05
N SER A 2 45.05 -12.57 29.24
CA SER A 2 44.98 -11.16 28.91
C SER A 2 43.54 -10.72 29.11
N ASP A 3 43.39 -9.83 30.10
CA ASP A 3 42.14 -9.19 30.45
C ASP A 3 41.72 -8.26 29.29
N VAL A 4 40.56 -8.53 28.74
CA VAL A 4 39.87 -7.63 27.80
C VAL A 4 39.00 -6.71 28.65
N GLU A 5 39.51 -5.52 28.86
CA GLU A 5 38.84 -4.42 29.54
C GLU A 5 37.57 -4.03 28.71
N LYS A 6 36.39 -4.33 29.26
CA LYS A 6 35.11 -3.86 28.72
C LYS A 6 34.99 -2.37 29.00
N THR A 7 35.24 -1.54 28.05
CA THR A 7 34.85 -0.12 28.10
C THR A 7 33.34 -0.04 27.96
N GLU A 8 32.64 0.14 29.08
CA GLU A 8 31.23 0.56 29.10
C GLU A 8 31.17 1.98 28.55
N PHE A 9 30.49 2.16 27.42
CA PHE A 9 30.19 3.47 26.83
C PHE A 9 28.98 4.06 27.58
N GLU A 10 29.24 4.88 28.59
CA GLU A 10 28.20 5.67 29.23
C GLU A 10 27.72 6.78 28.28
N LEU A 11 26.47 6.75 27.88
CA LEU A 11 25.80 7.84 27.18
C LEU A 11 25.68 9.03 28.14
N PRO A 12 26.01 10.28 27.69
CA PRO A 12 25.88 11.45 28.53
C PRO A 12 24.42 11.66 28.95
N GLU A 13 24.21 11.95 30.24
CA GLU A 13 22.91 12.30 30.82
C GLU A 13 22.33 13.52 30.07
N GLY A 14 21.29 13.31 29.25
CA GLY A 14 20.64 14.36 28.44
C GLY A 14 20.02 13.87 27.16
N PHE A 15 20.27 12.62 26.74
CA PHE A 15 19.64 12.01 25.56
C PHE A 15 18.41 11.15 25.89
N ALA A 16 17.65 11.49 26.91
CA ALA A 16 16.30 10.97 27.06
C ALA A 16 15.45 11.63 25.96
N ALA A 17 15.04 10.85 24.97
CA ALA A 17 14.06 11.29 23.97
C ALA A 17 12.84 11.82 24.73
N LYS A 18 12.66 13.15 24.71
CA LYS A 18 11.55 13.81 25.36
C LYS A 18 10.27 13.26 24.76
N ALA A 19 9.43 12.63 25.59
CA ALA A 19 8.13 12.18 25.12
C ALA A 19 7.39 13.37 24.46
N PRO A 20 6.76 13.18 23.30
CA PRO A 20 6.08 14.27 22.60
C PRO A 20 5.05 14.92 23.54
N SER A 21 5.06 16.23 23.60
CA SER A 21 4.12 16.97 24.43
C SER A 21 2.71 16.87 23.81
N PRO A 22 1.62 17.00 24.58
CA PRO A 22 0.26 17.02 24.03
C PRO A 22 0.07 18.06 22.92
N VAL A 23 0.83 19.16 22.97
CA VAL A 23 0.82 20.21 21.95
C VAL A 23 1.44 19.72 20.64
N ASP A 24 2.51 18.92 20.71
CA ASP A 24 3.14 18.33 19.51
C ASP A 24 2.21 17.29 18.84
N ALA A 25 1.45 16.55 19.63
CA ALA A 25 0.47 15.59 19.12
C ALA A 25 -0.70 16.28 18.38
N HIS A 26 -1.17 17.43 18.89
CA HIS A 26 -2.21 18.22 18.21
C HIS A 26 -1.68 18.86 16.94
N ALA A 27 -0.48 19.43 16.95
CA ALA A 27 0.14 20.01 15.76
C ALA A 27 0.34 18.96 14.64
N GLN A 28 0.76 17.76 15.00
CA GLN A 28 0.89 16.66 14.04
C GLN A 28 -0.47 16.17 13.48
N ALA A 29 -1.52 16.17 14.30
CA ALA A 29 -2.86 15.82 13.83
C ALA A 29 -3.39 16.86 12.85
N ASP A 30 -3.22 18.15 13.16
CA ASP A 30 -3.63 19.26 12.29
C ASP A 30 -2.84 19.28 10.97
N GLU A 31 -1.53 18.97 10.99
CA GLU A 31 -0.70 18.84 9.79
C GLU A 31 -1.15 17.68 8.91
N HIS A 32 -1.47 16.53 9.50
CA HIS A 32 -1.99 15.37 8.77
C HIS A 32 -3.35 15.66 8.13
N ASP A 33 -4.24 16.38 8.80
CA ASP A 33 -5.55 16.73 8.25
C ASP A 33 -5.44 17.78 7.13
N ILE A 34 -4.53 18.73 7.25
CA ILE A 34 -4.20 19.69 6.19
C ILE A 34 -3.59 18.96 4.99
N GLU A 35 -2.63 18.07 5.21
CA GLU A 35 -2.01 17.30 4.14
C GLU A 35 -3.05 16.44 3.41
N ARG A 36 -3.98 15.78 4.14
CA ARG A 36 -5.09 15.03 3.53
C ARG A 36 -6.02 15.90 2.70
N SER A 37 -6.29 17.13 3.16
CA SER A 37 -7.16 18.07 2.44
C SER A 37 -6.53 18.61 1.15
N LEU A 38 -5.19 18.67 1.10
CA LEU A 38 -4.42 19.14 -0.05
C LEU A 38 -4.16 18.04 -1.10
N ARG A 39 -4.39 16.77 -0.76
CA ARG A 39 -4.20 15.67 -1.72
C ARG A 39 -5.30 15.71 -2.79
N PRO A 40 -4.93 15.56 -4.07
CA PRO A 40 -5.91 15.53 -5.16
C PRO A 40 -6.88 14.36 -4.96
N LYS A 41 -8.17 14.64 -5.13
CA LYS A 41 -9.26 13.67 -4.98
C LYS A 41 -9.68 13.04 -6.28
N SER A 42 -9.25 13.59 -7.39
CA SER A 42 -9.54 13.07 -8.73
C SER A 42 -8.29 13.05 -9.59
N ILE A 43 -8.32 12.22 -10.64
CA ILE A 43 -7.20 12.12 -11.57
C ILE A 43 -6.96 13.45 -12.31
N ASN A 44 -7.99 14.29 -12.46
CA ASN A 44 -7.89 15.59 -13.11
C ASN A 44 -7.19 16.64 -12.22
N GLU A 45 -7.29 16.50 -10.91
CA GLU A 45 -6.63 17.37 -9.93
C GLU A 45 -5.16 16.98 -9.71
N PHE A 46 -4.76 15.77 -10.12
CA PHE A 46 -3.39 15.31 -9.95
C PHE A 46 -2.44 16.10 -10.86
N ILE A 47 -1.57 16.92 -10.25
CA ILE A 47 -0.62 17.77 -10.96
C ILE A 47 0.65 16.96 -11.26
N GLY A 48 1.08 16.97 -12.50
CA GLY A 48 2.26 16.27 -12.99
C GLY A 48 1.95 14.99 -13.76
N GLN A 49 2.95 14.38 -14.32
CA GLN A 49 2.94 13.11 -15.05
C GLN A 49 1.77 12.94 -16.05
N PRO A 50 1.63 13.83 -17.05
CA PRO A 50 0.45 13.86 -17.93
C PRO A 50 0.22 12.53 -18.66
N LYS A 51 1.29 11.83 -19.07
CA LYS A 51 1.20 10.53 -19.73
C LYS A 51 0.62 9.44 -18.84
N VAL A 52 1.06 9.38 -17.58
CA VAL A 52 0.54 8.39 -16.61
C VAL A 52 -0.92 8.67 -16.32
N ARG A 53 -1.28 9.93 -16.17
CA ARG A 53 -2.65 10.39 -15.97
C ARG A 53 -3.56 9.99 -17.12
N GLU A 54 -3.12 10.20 -18.35
CA GLU A 54 -3.86 9.83 -19.55
C GLU A 54 -4.07 8.31 -19.64
N GLN A 55 -3.01 7.53 -19.42
CA GLN A 55 -3.08 6.07 -19.40
C GLN A 55 -4.04 5.55 -18.33
N LEU A 56 -3.94 6.09 -17.11
CA LEU A 56 -4.80 5.68 -16.02
C LEU A 56 -6.27 6.03 -16.29
N ASN A 57 -6.55 7.22 -16.82
CA ASN A 57 -7.89 7.60 -17.27
C ASN A 57 -8.45 6.62 -18.30
N LEU A 58 -7.64 6.21 -19.28
CA LEU A 58 -8.06 5.27 -20.30
C LEU A 58 -8.42 3.90 -19.71
N VAL A 59 -7.59 3.38 -18.79
CA VAL A 59 -7.83 2.11 -18.10
C VAL A 59 -9.13 2.17 -17.29
N LEU A 60 -9.31 3.22 -16.48
CA LEU A 60 -10.50 3.39 -15.66
C LEU A 60 -11.78 3.60 -16.48
N ALA A 61 -11.71 4.41 -17.55
CA ALA A 61 -12.84 4.60 -18.45
C ALA A 61 -13.22 3.29 -19.16
N GLY A 62 -12.23 2.51 -19.61
CA GLY A 62 -12.44 1.20 -20.21
C GLY A 62 -13.09 0.20 -19.25
N ALA A 63 -12.67 0.15 -18.01
CA ALA A 63 -13.25 -0.70 -16.96
C ALA A 63 -14.72 -0.30 -16.68
N ARG A 64 -14.98 1.00 -16.49
CA ARG A 64 -16.33 1.53 -16.28
C ARG A 64 -17.28 1.22 -17.43
N SER A 65 -16.81 1.38 -18.68
CA SER A 65 -17.66 1.13 -19.87
C SER A 65 -18.07 -0.34 -20.00
N ARG A 66 -17.25 -1.25 -19.50
CA ARG A 66 -17.52 -2.69 -19.51
C ARG A 66 -18.24 -3.17 -18.24
N GLY A 67 -18.34 -2.34 -17.22
CA GLY A 67 -18.91 -2.72 -15.92
C GLY A 67 -18.08 -3.77 -15.16
N VAL A 68 -16.75 -3.75 -15.37
CA VAL A 68 -15.82 -4.69 -14.71
C VAL A 68 -14.72 -3.93 -13.96
N THR A 69 -14.07 -4.59 -13.03
CA THR A 69 -12.86 -4.05 -12.39
C THR A 69 -11.73 -3.91 -13.42
N PRO A 70 -10.88 -2.88 -13.31
CA PRO A 70 -9.71 -2.77 -14.16
C PRO A 70 -8.70 -3.90 -13.87
N ASP A 71 -7.87 -4.19 -14.86
CA ASP A 71 -6.74 -5.12 -14.70
C ASP A 71 -5.75 -4.59 -13.65
N HIS A 72 -4.84 -5.46 -13.18
CA HIS A 72 -3.80 -5.09 -12.24
C HIS A 72 -2.88 -4.02 -12.83
N ILE A 73 -2.50 -3.04 -12.00
CA ILE A 73 -1.73 -1.87 -12.42
C ILE A 73 -0.41 -1.84 -11.68
N LEU A 74 0.69 -1.74 -12.42
CA LEU A 74 2.02 -1.50 -11.87
C LEU A 74 2.40 -0.02 -11.99
N LEU A 75 2.61 0.64 -10.84
CA LEU A 75 3.06 2.02 -10.75
C LEU A 75 4.58 2.05 -10.55
N SER A 76 5.33 2.24 -11.62
CA SER A 76 6.81 2.30 -11.57
C SER A 76 7.30 3.74 -11.55
N GLY A 77 8.31 4.00 -10.70
CA GLY A 77 8.97 5.30 -10.62
C GLY A 77 9.67 5.53 -9.29
N PRO A 78 10.55 6.54 -9.22
CA PRO A 78 11.25 6.90 -7.98
C PRO A 78 10.27 7.31 -6.87
N PRO A 79 10.72 7.32 -5.60
CA PRO A 79 9.93 7.79 -4.48
C PRO A 79 9.53 9.27 -4.67
N GLY A 80 8.41 9.66 -4.07
CA GLY A 80 7.93 11.06 -4.13
C GLY A 80 7.12 11.43 -5.38
N LEU A 81 6.93 10.54 -6.36
CA LEU A 81 6.14 10.80 -7.57
C LEU A 81 4.62 10.55 -7.40
N GLY A 82 4.15 10.40 -6.17
CA GLY A 82 2.71 10.32 -5.90
C GLY A 82 2.07 8.96 -6.19
N LYS A 83 2.83 7.84 -6.19
CA LYS A 83 2.26 6.49 -6.40
C LYS A 83 1.10 6.19 -5.43
N THR A 84 1.30 6.44 -4.15
CA THR A 84 0.27 6.28 -3.12
C THR A 84 -0.96 7.17 -3.38
N THR A 85 -0.73 8.41 -3.80
CA THR A 85 -1.82 9.35 -4.16
C THR A 85 -2.60 8.82 -5.36
N MET A 86 -1.93 8.26 -6.37
CA MET A 86 -2.59 7.64 -7.52
C MET A 86 -3.44 6.43 -7.10
N ALA A 87 -2.96 5.60 -6.17
CA ALA A 87 -3.74 4.48 -5.65
C ALA A 87 -5.03 4.96 -4.95
N MET A 88 -4.93 6.04 -4.17
CA MET A 88 -6.10 6.67 -3.53
C MET A 88 -7.10 7.19 -4.56
N ILE A 89 -6.61 7.87 -5.61
CA ILE A 89 -7.44 8.38 -6.70
C ILE A 89 -8.14 7.23 -7.42
N VAL A 90 -7.45 6.14 -7.72
CA VAL A 90 -8.04 4.96 -8.38
C VAL A 90 -9.19 4.39 -7.56
N ALA A 91 -8.99 4.16 -6.27
CA ALA A 91 -10.05 3.63 -5.40
C ALA A 91 -11.26 4.59 -5.33
N GLN A 92 -11.00 5.90 -5.23
CA GLN A 92 -12.06 6.91 -5.23
C GLN A 92 -12.82 6.98 -6.55
N GLU A 93 -12.12 6.92 -7.67
CA GLU A 93 -12.72 6.89 -9.00
C GLU A 93 -13.54 5.62 -9.27
N LEU A 94 -13.16 4.49 -8.66
CA LEU A 94 -13.93 3.25 -8.70
C LEU A 94 -15.07 3.21 -7.67
N GLY A 95 -15.07 4.13 -6.69
CA GLY A 95 -16.07 4.17 -5.62
C GLY A 95 -15.94 3.02 -4.62
N THR A 96 -14.71 2.51 -4.43
CA THR A 96 -14.42 1.34 -3.61
C THR A 96 -13.46 1.65 -2.48
N SER A 97 -13.28 0.71 -1.55
CA SER A 97 -12.32 0.84 -0.46
C SER A 97 -10.89 0.62 -0.93
N LEU A 98 -9.94 1.36 -0.32
CA LEU A 98 -8.51 1.17 -0.50
C LEU A 98 -7.92 0.47 0.71
N ARG A 99 -7.23 -0.64 0.49
CA ARG A 99 -6.35 -1.28 1.48
C ARG A 99 -4.91 -1.04 1.06
N MET A 100 -4.07 -0.68 2.02
CA MET A 100 -2.67 -0.37 1.76
C MET A 100 -1.78 -1.25 2.62
N THR A 101 -0.71 -1.75 2.02
CA THR A 101 0.37 -2.48 2.67
C THR A 101 1.70 -2.15 1.99
N SER A 102 2.78 -2.75 2.46
CA SER A 102 4.09 -2.64 1.83
C SER A 102 4.72 -4.02 1.63
N GLY A 103 5.60 -4.15 0.64
CA GLY A 103 6.34 -5.40 0.42
C GLY A 103 7.02 -5.92 1.68
N PRO A 104 7.78 -5.11 2.45
CA PRO A 104 8.40 -5.54 3.69
C PRO A 104 7.43 -6.05 4.77
N ALA A 105 6.17 -5.65 4.76
CA ALA A 105 5.16 -6.12 5.71
C ALA A 105 4.59 -7.51 5.34
N LEU A 106 4.87 -8.00 4.14
CA LEU A 106 4.42 -9.30 3.64
C LEU A 106 5.57 -10.32 3.69
N GLU A 107 5.87 -10.80 4.89
CA GLU A 107 6.99 -11.73 5.11
C GLU A 107 6.61 -13.17 4.77
N ARG A 108 5.34 -13.53 4.91
CA ARG A 108 4.83 -14.90 4.72
C ARG A 108 3.64 -14.90 3.77
N ALA A 109 3.44 -16.00 3.08
CA ALA A 109 2.23 -16.20 2.27
C ALA A 109 0.94 -15.99 3.09
N GLY A 110 0.93 -16.41 4.36
CA GLY A 110 -0.19 -16.23 5.27
C GLY A 110 -0.56 -14.78 5.56
N ASP A 111 0.42 -13.86 5.55
CA ASP A 111 0.17 -12.43 5.76
C ASP A 111 -0.62 -11.85 4.59
N LEU A 112 -0.23 -12.21 3.36
CA LEU A 112 -0.95 -11.83 2.16
C LEU A 112 -2.33 -12.49 2.11
N ALA A 113 -2.43 -13.79 2.42
CA ALA A 113 -3.71 -14.50 2.45
C ALA A 113 -4.72 -13.87 3.41
N ALA A 114 -4.27 -13.53 4.64
CA ALA A 114 -5.10 -12.86 5.63
C ALA A 114 -5.58 -11.48 5.14
N MET A 115 -4.73 -10.74 4.45
CA MET A 115 -5.10 -9.44 3.87
C MET A 115 -6.13 -9.61 2.76
N LEU A 116 -5.89 -10.51 1.82
CA LEU A 116 -6.78 -10.75 0.68
C LEU A 116 -8.15 -11.28 1.13
N SER A 117 -8.19 -12.11 2.20
CA SER A 117 -9.44 -12.63 2.77
C SER A 117 -10.34 -11.54 3.40
N ASN A 118 -9.79 -10.38 3.71
CA ASN A 118 -10.52 -9.24 4.27
C ASN A 118 -10.97 -8.23 3.21
N LEU A 119 -10.70 -8.48 1.93
CA LEU A 119 -11.13 -7.62 0.83
C LEU A 119 -12.52 -8.00 0.36
N MET A 120 -13.29 -6.97 0.00
CA MET A 120 -14.57 -7.13 -0.67
C MET A 120 -14.37 -7.09 -2.19
N GLU A 121 -15.30 -7.66 -2.93
CA GLU A 121 -15.29 -7.55 -4.39
C GLU A 121 -15.28 -6.07 -4.83
N GLY A 122 -14.34 -5.73 -5.70
CA GLY A 122 -14.13 -4.37 -6.19
C GLY A 122 -13.20 -3.50 -5.34
N ASP A 123 -12.83 -3.92 -4.10
CA ASP A 123 -11.84 -3.19 -3.31
C ASP A 123 -10.50 -3.08 -4.05
N VAL A 124 -9.72 -2.08 -3.73
CA VAL A 124 -8.37 -1.87 -4.27
C VAL A 124 -7.34 -2.22 -3.20
N LEU A 125 -6.42 -3.11 -3.53
CA LEU A 125 -5.23 -3.39 -2.72
C LEU A 125 -4.02 -2.68 -3.33
N PHE A 126 -3.38 -1.80 -2.56
CA PHE A 126 -2.12 -1.16 -2.92
C PHE A 126 -0.97 -1.75 -2.11
N ILE A 127 0.06 -2.24 -2.80
CA ILE A 127 1.28 -2.77 -2.20
C ILE A 127 2.44 -1.85 -2.60
N ASP A 128 2.92 -1.05 -1.67
CA ASP A 128 4.10 -0.21 -1.89
C ASP A 128 5.39 -1.03 -1.76
N GLU A 129 6.46 -0.59 -2.42
CA GLU A 129 7.77 -1.26 -2.41
C GLU A 129 7.68 -2.76 -2.76
N ILE A 130 6.91 -3.13 -3.77
CA ILE A 130 6.67 -4.53 -4.18
C ILE A 130 7.97 -5.30 -4.41
N HIS A 131 9.04 -4.63 -4.85
CA HIS A 131 10.37 -5.23 -5.04
C HIS A 131 11.01 -5.78 -3.76
N ARG A 132 10.44 -5.46 -2.59
CA ARG A 132 10.91 -5.91 -1.27
C ARG A 132 10.00 -6.97 -0.65
N ILE A 133 9.03 -7.48 -1.39
CA ILE A 133 8.16 -8.57 -0.90
C ILE A 133 8.97 -9.85 -0.69
N ALA A 134 8.67 -10.60 0.35
CA ALA A 134 9.31 -11.89 0.58
C ALA A 134 8.82 -12.92 -0.45
N ARG A 135 9.73 -13.77 -0.93
CA ARG A 135 9.44 -14.74 -2.00
C ARG A 135 8.20 -15.61 -1.77
N PRO A 136 7.90 -16.14 -0.57
CA PRO A 136 6.69 -16.93 -0.35
C PRO A 136 5.40 -16.12 -0.54
N ALA A 137 5.40 -14.83 -0.18
CA ALA A 137 4.27 -13.93 -0.41
C ALA A 137 4.19 -13.50 -1.89
N GLU A 138 5.33 -13.31 -2.55
CA GLU A 138 5.41 -12.99 -3.98
C GLU A 138 4.79 -14.11 -4.84
N GLU A 139 5.16 -15.36 -4.58
CA GLU A 139 4.63 -16.53 -5.31
C GLU A 139 3.09 -16.63 -5.15
N MET A 140 2.58 -16.39 -3.94
CA MET A 140 1.14 -16.35 -3.69
C MET A 140 0.47 -15.17 -4.40
N LEU A 141 1.11 -14.01 -4.43
CA LEU A 141 0.58 -12.82 -5.11
C LEU A 141 0.43 -13.07 -6.61
N TYR A 142 1.41 -13.69 -7.26
CA TYR A 142 1.31 -14.03 -8.68
C TYR A 142 0.16 -14.99 -8.97
N MET A 143 -0.02 -16.03 -8.17
CA MET A 143 -1.16 -16.94 -8.30
C MET A 143 -2.49 -16.20 -8.16
N ALA A 144 -2.56 -15.31 -7.18
CA ALA A 144 -3.73 -14.48 -6.94
C ALA A 144 -4.07 -13.57 -8.12
N MET A 145 -3.05 -12.97 -8.71
CA MET A 145 -3.21 -12.05 -9.86
C MET A 145 -3.59 -12.79 -11.15
N GLU A 146 -3.07 -13.99 -11.38
CA GLU A 146 -3.34 -14.75 -12.60
C GLU A 146 -4.78 -15.25 -12.64
N ASP A 147 -5.27 -15.79 -11.54
CA ASP A 147 -6.59 -16.42 -11.48
C ASP A 147 -7.71 -15.47 -11.05
N PHE A 148 -7.39 -14.25 -10.57
CA PHE A 148 -8.30 -13.36 -9.84
C PHE A 148 -9.03 -14.07 -8.70
N ARG A 149 -8.43 -15.16 -8.17
CA ARG A 149 -8.95 -16.00 -7.10
C ARG A 149 -7.83 -16.52 -6.23
N ILE A 150 -8.13 -16.68 -4.96
CA ILE A 150 -7.27 -17.41 -4.04
C ILE A 150 -8.10 -18.49 -3.36
N ASP A 151 -7.60 -19.70 -3.39
CA ASP A 151 -8.06 -20.78 -2.54
C ASP A 151 -7.31 -20.70 -1.21
N VAL A 152 -7.95 -20.12 -0.20
CA VAL A 152 -7.38 -20.14 1.15
C VAL A 152 -7.73 -21.48 1.77
N ILE A 153 -6.75 -22.38 1.86
CA ILE A 153 -6.86 -23.64 2.62
C ILE A 153 -6.73 -23.30 4.11
N ALA A 154 -7.72 -22.67 4.66
CA ALA A 154 -7.99 -22.68 6.08
C ALA A 154 -9.21 -23.58 6.25
N VAL A 155 -9.33 -24.34 7.30
CA VAL A 155 -10.35 -25.32 7.70
C VAL A 155 -11.76 -25.23 7.04
N SER A 156 -11.97 -24.28 6.14
CA SER A 156 -13.14 -24.10 5.28
C SER A 156 -12.68 -23.57 3.92
N TYR A 157 -13.04 -24.26 2.86
CA TYR A 157 -12.79 -23.82 1.48
C TYR A 157 -13.63 -22.58 1.21
N THR A 158 -13.00 -21.43 1.11
CA THR A 158 -13.65 -20.18 0.69
C THR A 158 -13.01 -19.74 -0.63
N HIS A 159 -13.78 -19.72 -1.69
CA HIS A 159 -13.38 -19.09 -2.95
C HIS A 159 -13.57 -17.59 -2.80
N LEU A 160 -12.49 -16.82 -2.94
CA LEU A 160 -12.51 -15.37 -2.91
C LEU A 160 -12.27 -14.83 -4.32
N THR A 161 -13.18 -14.01 -4.80
CA THR A 161 -12.96 -13.21 -6.01
C THR A 161 -12.09 -12.02 -5.62
N LEU A 162 -10.96 -11.85 -6.28
CA LEU A 162 -10.00 -10.83 -5.88
C LEU A 162 -10.29 -9.46 -6.51
N PRO A 163 -9.97 -8.41 -5.77
CA PRO A 163 -10.05 -7.04 -6.24
C PRO A 163 -8.90 -6.69 -7.19
N THR A 164 -8.92 -5.46 -7.72
CA THR A 164 -7.79 -4.88 -8.44
C THR A 164 -6.60 -4.68 -7.50
N ILE A 165 -5.44 -5.21 -7.87
CA ILE A 165 -4.19 -5.04 -7.13
C ILE A 165 -3.35 -3.95 -7.80
N LEU A 166 -2.96 -2.94 -7.03
CA LEU A 166 -2.03 -1.90 -7.44
C LEU A 166 -0.67 -2.16 -6.81
N LEU A 167 0.38 -2.22 -7.64
CA LEU A 167 1.76 -2.46 -7.23
C LEU A 167 2.57 -1.17 -7.40
N GLY A 168 3.30 -0.78 -6.39
CA GLY A 168 4.11 0.42 -6.39
C GLY A 168 5.56 0.23 -5.96
#